data_08202ac6f2ff020efcf9d9cf0635a6d9
#
_entry.id   08202ac6f2ff020efcf9d9cf0635a6d9
#
_cell.length_a   1.000
_cell.length_b   1.000
_cell.length_c   1.000
_cell.angle_alpha   90.00
_cell.angle_beta   90.00
_cell.angle_gamma   90.00
#
_symmetry.space_group_name_H-M   'P 1'
#
loop_
_entity.id
_entity.type
_entity.pdbx_description
1 polymer ?
#
loop_
_entity_poly.entity_id
_entity_poly.type
_entity_poly.pdbx_seq_one_letter_code
_entity_poly.pdbx_strand_id
1 'polypeptide(L)'
;MPAFFPAPFEKPHPIDPECARWLQRGGLQALRLRGRVLLPVFQGGMGIGVSAHRLAGSVAAMGGVGTISSVDLRRHHPDLMARTQGLTPGAAAKDAIDAANLQALEREIRLARKRAAGRGMLAVNVMRAVTAYGPSITRALECGIDAVVVGAGLPLDLPDLARDHPRTALIPILSDARGVQLLVRK
;
A
#
# COMPACT_ATOMS: atom_id res chain seq x y z
N MET A 1 12.65 -9.62 -19.99
CA MET A 1 12.81 -10.52 -18.83
C MET A 1 11.42 -10.83 -18.30
N PRO A 2 11.04 -12.10 -18.09
CA PRO A 2 9.72 -12.42 -17.54
C PRO A 2 9.62 -11.87 -16.12
N ALA A 3 8.54 -11.14 -15.83
CA ALA A 3 8.23 -10.62 -14.53
C ALA A 3 8.09 -11.78 -13.55
N PHE A 4 9.01 -11.89 -12.60
CA PHE A 4 8.95 -12.86 -11.51
C PHE A 4 7.90 -12.37 -10.50
N PHE A 5 6.65 -12.61 -10.80
CA PHE A 5 5.60 -12.51 -9.79
C PHE A 5 5.61 -13.80 -8.99
N PRO A 6 5.79 -13.74 -7.68
CA PRO A 6 5.62 -14.92 -6.86
C PRO A 6 4.20 -15.47 -7.04
N ALA A 7 4.09 -16.78 -7.04
CA ALA A 7 2.85 -17.52 -7.17
C ALA A 7 1.75 -16.99 -6.23
N PRO A 8 0.46 -17.14 -6.60
CA PRO A 8 -0.65 -16.63 -5.79
C PRO A 8 -0.59 -17.25 -4.41
N PHE A 9 -0.58 -16.34 -3.43
CA PHE A 9 -0.57 -16.56 -1.99
C PHE A 9 -0.86 -17.99 -1.55
N GLU A 10 0.18 -18.65 -0.99
CA GLU A 10 -0.03 -19.74 -0.04
C GLU A 10 -1.06 -19.32 1.00
N LYS A 11 -1.79 -20.30 1.55
CA LYS A 11 -2.84 -20.07 2.56
C LYS A 11 -2.37 -19.04 3.59
N PRO A 12 -3.18 -18.01 3.90
CA PRO A 12 -2.78 -16.98 4.84
C PRO A 12 -2.33 -17.63 6.14
N HIS A 13 -1.12 -17.27 6.59
CA HIS A 13 -0.62 -17.74 7.88
C HIS A 13 -1.60 -17.33 8.97
N PRO A 14 -1.95 -18.23 9.89
CA PRO A 14 -2.78 -17.88 11.03
C PRO A 14 -2.11 -16.79 11.87
N ILE A 15 -2.91 -16.03 12.61
CA ILE A 15 -2.40 -15.09 13.61
C ILE A 15 -1.51 -15.90 14.58
N ASP A 16 -0.36 -15.34 14.91
CA ASP A 16 0.54 -15.94 15.88
C ASP A 16 -0.23 -16.30 17.16
N PRO A 17 -0.03 -17.50 17.74
CA PRO A 17 -0.80 -17.96 18.91
C PRO A 17 -0.67 -17.04 20.14
N GLU A 18 0.47 -16.37 20.31
CA GLU A 18 0.64 -15.40 21.37
C GLU A 18 -0.20 -14.15 21.13
N CYS A 19 -0.17 -13.63 19.91
CA CYS A 19 -1.03 -12.52 19.49
C CYS A 19 -2.51 -12.87 19.62
N ALA A 20 -2.92 -14.11 19.28
CA ALA A 20 -4.30 -14.57 19.46
C ALA A 20 -4.72 -14.55 20.95
N ARG A 21 -3.82 -14.97 21.85
CA ARG A 21 -4.07 -14.88 23.31
C ARG A 21 -4.20 -13.44 23.79
N TRP A 22 -3.40 -12.51 23.27
CA TRP A 22 -3.51 -11.08 23.59
C TRP A 22 -4.85 -10.49 23.15
N LEU A 23 -5.31 -10.84 21.95
CA LEU A 23 -6.64 -10.42 21.47
C LEU A 23 -7.75 -10.92 22.40
N GLN A 24 -7.69 -12.20 22.77
CA GLN A 24 -8.69 -12.81 23.65
C GLN A 24 -8.72 -12.15 25.04
N ARG A 25 -7.55 -11.91 25.65
CA ARG A 25 -7.44 -11.22 26.95
C ARG A 25 -7.93 -9.78 26.90
N GLY A 26 -7.69 -9.09 25.78
CA GLY A 26 -8.12 -7.69 25.57
C GLY A 26 -9.59 -7.56 25.12
N GLY A 27 -10.32 -8.65 24.94
CA GLY A 27 -11.68 -8.61 24.38
C GLY A 27 -11.75 -8.10 22.93
N LEU A 28 -10.63 -8.13 22.21
CA LEU A 28 -10.53 -7.64 20.85
C LEU A 28 -10.81 -8.75 19.83
N GLN A 29 -11.55 -8.41 18.79
CA GLN A 29 -11.79 -9.32 17.68
C GLN A 29 -10.74 -9.16 16.57
N ALA A 30 -10.39 -10.28 15.94
CA ALA A 30 -9.54 -10.24 14.76
C ALA A 30 -10.22 -9.49 13.60
N LEU A 31 -9.44 -8.72 12.87
CA LEU A 31 -9.90 -8.06 11.65
C LEU A 31 -10.05 -9.08 10.51
N ARG A 32 -11.19 -9.08 9.85
CA ARG A 32 -11.42 -9.90 8.65
C ARG A 32 -11.46 -9.01 7.42
N LEU A 33 -10.51 -9.19 6.50
CA LEU A 33 -10.41 -8.38 5.28
C LEU A 33 -10.01 -9.29 4.10
N ARG A 34 -10.82 -9.30 3.05
CA ARG A 34 -10.59 -10.12 1.84
C ARG A 34 -10.21 -11.57 2.14
N GLY A 35 -10.94 -12.21 3.05
CA GLY A 35 -10.72 -13.61 3.45
C GLY A 35 -9.52 -13.86 4.35
N ARG A 36 -8.74 -12.83 4.69
CA ARG A 36 -7.65 -12.92 5.66
C ARG A 36 -8.13 -12.62 7.07
N VAL A 37 -7.56 -13.30 8.05
CA VAL A 37 -7.74 -13.04 9.47
C VAL A 37 -6.48 -12.35 9.96
N LEU A 38 -6.62 -11.12 10.45
CA LEU A 38 -5.52 -10.20 10.75
C LEU A 38 -5.63 -9.71 12.20
N LEU A 39 -4.50 -9.30 12.78
CA LEU A 39 -4.54 -8.48 13.98
C LEU A 39 -5.29 -7.17 13.68
N PRO A 40 -6.11 -6.65 14.61
CA PRO A 40 -6.84 -5.39 14.44
C PRO A 40 -5.89 -4.18 14.61
N VAL A 41 -4.75 -4.25 13.94
CA VAL A 41 -3.72 -3.21 13.90
C VAL A 41 -3.55 -2.76 12.46
N PHE A 42 -3.87 -1.51 12.20
CA PHE A 42 -3.76 -0.88 10.90
C PHE A 42 -2.79 0.29 11.00
N GLN A 43 -1.58 0.12 10.47
CA GLN A 43 -0.60 1.20 10.45
C GLN A 43 -0.88 2.10 9.24
N GLY A 44 -1.15 3.38 9.50
CA GLY A 44 -1.46 4.37 8.48
C GLY A 44 -0.25 4.78 7.64
N GLY A 45 -0.49 5.22 6.41
CA GLY A 45 0.54 5.77 5.54
C GLY A 45 1.03 7.13 6.04
N MET A 46 2.30 7.24 6.41
CA MET A 46 2.95 8.47 6.84
C MET A 46 4.04 8.84 5.83
N GLY A 47 3.86 9.95 5.13
CA GLY A 47 4.88 10.57 4.28
C GLY A 47 5.78 11.52 5.11
N ILE A 48 6.94 11.91 4.70
CA ILE A 48 7.75 11.34 3.62
C ILE A 48 8.74 10.39 4.29
N GLY A 49 8.74 9.14 3.83
CA GLY A 49 9.78 8.21 4.25
C GLY A 49 9.58 7.51 5.58
N VAL A 50 8.59 7.87 6.40
CA VAL A 50 8.30 7.16 7.67
C VAL A 50 7.70 5.79 7.36
N SER A 51 6.65 5.75 6.53
CA SER A 51 6.00 4.49 6.12
C SER A 51 6.62 3.94 4.85
N ALA A 52 7.77 3.33 4.97
CA ALA A 52 8.48 2.59 3.93
C ALA A 52 8.49 1.08 4.27
N HIS A 53 9.22 0.28 3.51
CA HIS A 53 9.23 -1.19 3.64
C HIS A 53 9.56 -1.69 5.05
N ARG A 54 10.41 -0.99 5.81
CA ARG A 54 10.81 -1.44 7.15
C ARG A 54 9.62 -1.45 8.10
N LEU A 55 8.90 -0.33 8.20
CA LEU A 55 7.74 -0.22 9.09
C LEU A 55 6.58 -1.09 8.56
N ALA A 56 6.16 -0.86 7.33
CA ALA A 56 5.02 -1.58 6.74
C ALA A 56 5.23 -3.10 6.75
N GLY A 57 6.43 -3.56 6.35
CA GLY A 57 6.76 -4.97 6.34
C GLY A 57 6.82 -5.58 7.76
N SER A 58 7.29 -4.83 8.77
CA SER A 58 7.31 -5.31 10.16
C SER A 58 5.91 -5.45 10.73
N VAL A 59 5.02 -4.47 10.51
CA VAL A 59 3.62 -4.56 10.94
C VAL A 59 2.90 -5.73 10.28
N ALA A 60 3.12 -5.93 8.98
CA ALA A 60 2.57 -7.08 8.28
C ALA A 60 3.14 -8.41 8.81
N ALA A 61 4.45 -8.48 9.10
CA ALA A 61 5.09 -9.66 9.68
C ALA A 61 4.47 -10.08 11.03
N MET A 62 3.97 -9.11 11.79
CA MET A 62 3.23 -9.35 13.05
C MET A 62 1.78 -9.77 12.83
N GLY A 63 1.28 -9.78 11.61
CA GLY A 63 -0.09 -10.15 11.27
C GLY A 63 -1.08 -9.00 11.16
N GLY A 64 -0.64 -7.75 11.26
CA GLY A 64 -1.45 -6.54 11.04
C GLY A 64 -1.48 -6.09 9.58
N VAL A 65 -1.99 -4.88 9.33
CA VAL A 65 -1.94 -4.21 8.03
C VAL A 65 -0.85 -3.15 8.05
N GLY A 66 0.24 -3.39 7.32
CA GLY A 66 1.33 -2.44 7.16
C GLY A 66 1.17 -1.64 5.87
N THR A 67 1.22 -0.31 5.97
CA THR A 67 0.93 0.59 4.84
C THR A 67 2.16 1.37 4.41
N ILE A 68 2.51 1.30 3.13
CA ILE A 68 3.54 2.12 2.50
C ILE A 68 2.91 3.43 2.04
N SER A 69 3.52 4.57 2.36
CA SER A 69 3.15 5.86 1.77
C SER A 69 3.82 6.04 0.42
N SER A 70 3.06 6.29 -0.65
CA SER A 70 3.59 6.41 -2.01
C SER A 70 4.36 7.71 -2.28
N VAL A 71 4.36 8.65 -1.33
CA VAL A 71 4.90 10.00 -1.53
C VAL A 71 6.42 10.01 -1.46
N ASP A 72 7.05 10.49 -2.53
CA ASP A 72 8.47 10.84 -2.65
C ASP A 72 9.45 9.75 -2.15
N LEU A 73 9.09 8.49 -2.40
CA LEU A 73 9.85 7.31 -1.96
C LEU A 73 11.25 7.22 -2.57
N ARG A 74 11.50 7.89 -3.71
CA ARG A 74 12.84 7.95 -4.33
C ARG A 74 13.92 8.41 -3.35
N ARG A 75 13.55 9.18 -2.29
CA ARG A 75 14.48 9.67 -1.26
C ARG A 75 15.12 8.55 -0.44
N HIS A 76 14.52 7.36 -0.41
CA HIS A 76 15.09 6.18 0.24
C HIS A 76 16.09 5.42 -0.64
N HIS A 77 16.24 5.83 -1.90
CA HIS A 77 17.06 5.16 -2.89
C HIS A 77 18.10 6.12 -3.45
N PRO A 78 19.37 6.06 -2.99
CA PRO A 78 20.42 7.00 -3.40
C PRO A 78 20.62 7.10 -4.92
N ASP A 79 20.48 5.98 -5.64
CA ASP A 79 20.56 5.93 -7.10
C ASP A 79 19.45 6.70 -7.80
N LEU A 80 18.23 6.67 -7.23
CA LEU A 80 17.08 7.41 -7.76
C LEU A 80 17.19 8.90 -7.42
N MET A 81 17.69 9.21 -6.24
CA MET A 81 17.98 10.59 -5.84
C MET A 81 19.05 11.22 -6.75
N ALA A 82 20.17 10.53 -6.96
CA ALA A 82 21.25 11.03 -7.83
C ALA A 82 20.76 11.38 -9.25
N ARG A 83 19.82 10.59 -9.80
CA ARG A 83 19.24 10.84 -11.13
C ARG A 83 18.26 12.01 -11.18
N THR A 84 17.70 12.42 -10.07
CA THR A 84 16.62 13.41 -9.99
C THR A 84 16.97 14.65 -9.18
N GLN A 85 18.10 14.65 -8.50
CA GLN A 85 18.61 15.81 -7.78
C GLN A 85 19.22 16.82 -8.74
N GLY A 86 18.88 18.11 -8.55
CA GLY A 86 19.45 19.19 -9.36
C GLY A 86 18.86 19.34 -10.77
N LEU A 87 17.78 18.63 -11.09
CA LEU A 87 17.06 18.83 -12.34
C LEU A 87 16.46 20.24 -12.37
N THR A 88 16.58 20.92 -13.51
CA THR A 88 15.93 22.23 -13.73
C THR A 88 14.42 22.06 -13.65
N PRO A 89 13.71 22.87 -12.83
CA PRO A 89 12.26 22.78 -12.72
C PRO A 89 11.56 22.89 -14.07
N GLY A 90 10.62 21.98 -14.33
CA GLY A 90 9.85 21.90 -15.58
C GLY A 90 9.17 20.55 -15.74
N ALA A 91 8.43 20.38 -16.84
CA ALA A 91 7.68 19.15 -17.11
C ALA A 91 8.60 17.91 -17.15
N ALA A 92 9.72 17.99 -17.84
CA ALA A 92 10.68 16.88 -17.95
C ALA A 92 11.26 16.47 -16.58
N ALA A 93 11.56 17.44 -15.71
CA ALA A 93 12.02 17.15 -14.35
C ALA A 93 10.93 16.47 -13.52
N LYS A 94 9.69 16.93 -13.65
CA LYS A 94 8.54 16.31 -12.99
C LYS A 94 8.36 14.88 -13.44
N ASP A 95 8.38 14.61 -14.74
CA ASP A 95 8.23 13.27 -15.30
C ASP A 95 9.34 12.32 -14.81
N ALA A 96 10.58 12.80 -14.77
CA ALA A 96 11.72 12.03 -14.25
C ALA A 96 11.57 11.71 -12.76
N ILE A 97 11.07 12.66 -11.96
CA ILE A 97 10.79 12.49 -10.53
C ILE A 97 9.65 11.48 -10.33
N ASP A 98 8.56 11.60 -11.07
CA ASP A 98 7.42 10.70 -11.00
C ASP A 98 7.83 9.26 -11.39
N ALA A 99 8.61 9.11 -12.47
CA ALA A 99 9.15 7.81 -12.88
C ALA A 99 10.06 7.19 -11.80
N ALA A 100 10.93 8.00 -11.17
CA ALA A 100 11.78 7.55 -10.09
C ALA A 100 10.96 7.13 -8.84
N ASN A 101 9.89 7.86 -8.52
CA ASN A 101 8.98 7.51 -7.43
C ASN A 101 8.22 6.19 -7.69
N LEU A 102 7.77 5.95 -8.90
CA LEU A 102 7.13 4.69 -9.28
C LEU A 102 8.10 3.51 -9.17
N GLN A 103 9.35 3.70 -9.58
CA GLN A 103 10.40 2.69 -9.42
C GLN A 103 10.72 2.44 -7.93
N ALA A 104 10.76 3.50 -7.12
CA ALA A 104 10.94 3.40 -5.68
C ALA A 104 9.77 2.65 -5.02
N LEU A 105 8.53 2.97 -5.40
CA LEU A 105 7.33 2.30 -4.89
C LEU A 105 7.39 0.78 -5.15
N GLU A 106 7.76 0.37 -6.35
CA GLU A 106 7.94 -1.04 -6.68
C GLU A 106 8.99 -1.71 -5.77
N ARG A 107 10.16 -1.07 -5.58
CA ARG A 107 11.22 -1.58 -4.70
C ARG A 107 10.74 -1.71 -3.25
N GLU A 108 10.04 -0.69 -2.74
CA GLU A 108 9.50 -0.67 -1.38
C GLU A 108 8.46 -1.78 -1.16
N ILE A 109 7.56 -2.01 -2.12
CA ILE A 109 6.59 -3.11 -2.05
C ILE A 109 7.29 -4.47 -2.00
N ARG A 110 8.29 -4.69 -2.86
CA ARG A 110 9.06 -5.95 -2.88
C ARG A 110 9.82 -6.20 -1.57
N LEU A 111 10.46 -5.16 -1.04
CA LEU A 111 11.19 -5.25 0.23
C LEU A 111 10.25 -5.48 1.42
N ALA A 112 9.09 -4.78 1.46
CA ALA A 112 8.08 -4.99 2.48
C ALA A 112 7.52 -6.41 2.43
N ARG A 113 7.23 -6.94 1.24
CA ARG A 113 6.73 -8.30 1.04
C ARG A 113 7.73 -9.35 1.53
N LYS A 114 9.01 -9.17 1.20
CA LYS A 114 10.08 -10.04 1.72
C LYS A 114 10.10 -10.03 3.26
N ARG A 115 9.95 -8.86 3.87
CA ARG A 115 9.95 -8.69 5.33
C ARG A 115 8.69 -9.26 5.99
N ALA A 116 7.53 -9.10 5.36
CA ALA A 116 6.26 -9.64 5.84
C ALA A 116 6.23 -11.19 5.83
N ALA A 117 7.05 -11.84 5.00
CA ALA A 117 7.17 -13.30 4.92
C ALA A 117 5.82 -14.02 4.78
N GLY A 118 4.92 -13.49 3.95
CA GLY A 118 3.57 -14.04 3.73
C GLY A 118 2.55 -13.77 4.83
N ARG A 119 2.95 -13.11 5.91
CA ARG A 119 2.06 -12.77 7.03
C ARG A 119 1.35 -11.44 6.81
N GLY A 120 0.28 -11.22 7.57
CA GLY A 120 -0.45 -9.95 7.60
C GLY A 120 -0.92 -9.50 6.23
N MET A 121 -0.96 -8.20 6.03
CA MET A 121 -1.40 -7.55 4.80
C MET A 121 -0.55 -6.33 4.51
N LEU A 122 -0.18 -6.11 3.26
CA LEU A 122 0.52 -4.91 2.82
C LEU A 122 -0.44 -4.01 2.05
N ALA A 123 -0.44 -2.73 2.41
CA ALA A 123 -1.20 -1.68 1.74
C ALA A 123 -0.28 -0.60 1.16
N VAL A 124 -0.76 0.11 0.16
CA VAL A 124 -0.16 1.35 -0.34
C VAL A 124 -1.16 2.48 -0.13
N ASN A 125 -0.73 3.56 0.52
CA ASN A 125 -1.52 4.78 0.65
C ASN A 125 -1.16 5.76 -0.48
N VAL A 126 -2.16 6.19 -1.22
CA VAL A 126 -2.04 7.15 -2.32
C VAL A 126 -3.00 8.32 -2.08
N MET A 127 -2.50 9.54 -2.28
CA MET A 127 -3.35 10.73 -2.22
C MET A 127 -4.04 10.96 -3.56
N ARG A 128 -5.38 11.15 -3.55
CA ARG A 128 -6.15 11.44 -4.77
C ARG A 128 -5.73 12.76 -5.44
N ALA A 129 -5.30 13.73 -4.63
CA ALA A 129 -4.94 15.07 -5.10
C ALA A 129 -3.61 15.17 -5.83
N VAL A 130 -2.76 14.14 -5.84
CA VAL A 130 -1.47 14.19 -6.54
C VAL A 130 -1.58 13.76 -8.00
N THR A 131 -0.77 14.33 -8.87
CA THR A 131 -0.77 14.01 -10.31
C THR A 131 -0.39 12.55 -10.60
N ALA A 132 0.48 11.96 -9.78
CA ALA A 132 0.91 10.57 -9.91
C ALA A 132 -0.09 9.55 -9.29
N TYR A 133 -1.33 9.97 -8.97
CA TYR A 133 -2.36 9.11 -8.35
C TYR A 133 -2.61 7.83 -9.14
N GLY A 134 -3.10 7.94 -10.37
CA GLY A 134 -3.39 6.79 -11.22
C GLY A 134 -2.17 5.89 -11.45
N PRO A 135 -1.04 6.44 -11.93
CA PRO A 135 0.19 5.67 -12.11
C PRO A 135 0.68 4.95 -10.84
N SER A 136 0.55 5.57 -9.66
CA SER A 136 0.95 4.93 -8.40
C SER A 136 0.05 3.74 -8.04
N ILE A 137 -1.26 3.87 -8.25
CA ILE A 137 -2.20 2.77 -8.03
C ILE A 137 -1.92 1.62 -9.00
N THR A 138 -1.81 1.91 -10.29
CA THR A 138 -1.50 0.90 -11.32
C THR A 138 -0.22 0.16 -10.97
N ARG A 139 0.86 0.88 -10.65
CA ARG A 139 2.14 0.26 -10.26
C ARG A 139 2.00 -0.61 -9.00
N ALA A 140 1.26 -0.16 -7.99
CA ALA A 140 1.04 -0.95 -6.78
C ALA A 140 0.25 -2.25 -7.07
N LEU A 141 -0.78 -2.16 -7.91
CA LEU A 141 -1.59 -3.30 -8.36
C LEU A 141 -0.76 -4.30 -9.15
N GLU A 142 0.05 -3.83 -10.12
CA GLU A 142 0.99 -4.65 -10.89
C GLU A 142 1.99 -5.39 -9.98
N CYS A 143 2.40 -4.76 -8.89
CA CYS A 143 3.26 -5.39 -7.86
C CYS A 143 2.50 -6.35 -6.94
N GLY A 144 1.21 -6.57 -7.17
CA GLY A 144 0.37 -7.48 -6.41
C GLY A 144 0.13 -7.03 -4.97
N ILE A 145 -0.05 -5.73 -4.73
CA ILE A 145 -0.37 -5.21 -3.39
C ILE A 145 -1.70 -5.78 -2.86
N ASP A 146 -1.78 -5.99 -1.54
CA ASP A 146 -2.96 -6.59 -0.94
C ASP A 146 -4.10 -5.58 -0.73
N ALA A 147 -3.76 -4.31 -0.53
CA ALA A 147 -4.74 -3.23 -0.37
C ALA A 147 -4.23 -1.90 -0.93
N VAL A 148 -5.15 -1.07 -1.41
CA VAL A 148 -4.91 0.33 -1.79
C VAL A 148 -5.75 1.23 -0.90
N VAL A 149 -5.09 2.13 -0.18
CA VAL A 149 -5.71 3.14 0.68
C VAL A 149 -5.66 4.48 -0.04
N VAL A 150 -6.80 5.12 -0.22
CA VAL A 150 -6.89 6.41 -0.93
C VAL A 150 -7.54 7.46 -0.06
N GLY A 151 -6.83 8.55 0.17
CA GLY A 151 -7.32 9.74 0.85
C GLY A 151 -7.10 11.01 0.03
N ALA A 152 -7.36 12.17 0.65
CA ALA A 152 -7.23 13.49 0.03
C ALA A 152 -8.08 13.65 -1.25
N GLY A 153 -9.33 13.26 -1.21
CA GLY A 153 -10.31 13.37 -2.28
C GLY A 153 -11.19 12.13 -2.42
N LEU A 154 -12.25 12.23 -3.22
CA LEU A 154 -13.20 11.14 -3.46
C LEU A 154 -12.76 10.29 -4.66
N PRO A 155 -12.30 9.03 -4.47
CA PRO A 155 -11.74 8.20 -5.53
C PRO A 155 -12.82 7.39 -6.26
N LEU A 156 -13.69 8.05 -7.01
CA LEU A 156 -14.78 7.39 -7.75
C LEU A 156 -14.28 6.47 -8.88
N ASP A 157 -13.07 6.68 -9.36
CA ASP A 157 -12.39 5.92 -10.40
C ASP A 157 -11.58 4.72 -9.87
N LEU A 158 -11.44 4.60 -8.55
CA LEU A 158 -10.62 3.54 -7.93
C LEU A 158 -11.10 2.11 -8.28
N PRO A 159 -12.41 1.79 -8.29
CA PRO A 159 -12.88 0.48 -8.73
C PRO A 159 -12.51 0.16 -10.19
N ASP A 160 -12.56 1.17 -11.07
CA ASP A 160 -12.20 0.99 -12.48
C ASP A 160 -10.71 0.72 -12.66
N LEU A 161 -9.85 1.44 -11.92
CA LEU A 161 -8.40 1.21 -11.91
C LEU A 161 -8.01 -0.18 -11.40
N ALA A 162 -8.81 -0.74 -10.48
CA ALA A 162 -8.52 -2.04 -9.85
C ALA A 162 -9.34 -3.20 -10.43
N ARG A 163 -10.03 -3.00 -11.55
CA ARG A 163 -10.96 -3.98 -12.15
C ARG A 163 -10.33 -5.36 -12.33
N ASP A 164 -9.11 -5.40 -12.84
CA ASP A 164 -8.37 -6.63 -13.12
C ASP A 164 -7.67 -7.22 -11.89
N HIS A 165 -7.86 -6.59 -10.72
CA HIS A 165 -7.24 -6.97 -9.44
C HIS A 165 -8.29 -7.26 -8.34
N PRO A 166 -9.23 -8.20 -8.53
CA PRO A 166 -10.39 -8.41 -7.63
C PRO A 166 -10.01 -8.86 -6.22
N ARG A 167 -8.77 -9.31 -6.02
CA ARG A 167 -8.27 -9.71 -4.69
C ARG A 167 -7.73 -8.55 -3.87
N THR A 168 -7.45 -7.41 -4.47
CA THR A 168 -6.96 -6.21 -3.75
C THR A 168 -8.10 -5.53 -3.00
N ALA A 169 -7.90 -5.22 -1.74
CA ALA A 169 -8.85 -4.44 -0.95
C ALA A 169 -8.75 -2.95 -1.32
N LEU A 170 -9.88 -2.33 -1.61
CA LEU A 170 -9.96 -0.89 -1.86
C LEU A 170 -10.47 -0.20 -0.59
N ILE A 171 -9.68 0.72 -0.06
CA ILE A 171 -9.94 1.34 1.26
C ILE A 171 -9.92 2.86 1.10
N PRO A 172 -11.04 3.47 0.72
CA PRO A 172 -11.15 4.92 0.64
C PRO A 172 -11.22 5.54 2.04
N ILE A 173 -10.50 6.65 2.25
CA ILE A 173 -10.60 7.49 3.44
C ILE A 173 -11.55 8.63 3.11
N LEU A 174 -12.65 8.71 3.84
CA LEU A 174 -13.73 9.65 3.58
C LEU A 174 -14.01 10.51 4.82
N SER A 175 -14.41 11.76 4.60
CA SER A 175 -14.69 12.73 5.65
C SER A 175 -16.16 12.76 6.07
N ASP A 176 -17.07 12.19 5.28
CA ASP A 176 -18.51 12.28 5.51
C ASP A 176 -19.29 11.07 4.99
N ALA A 177 -20.51 10.92 5.49
CA ALA A 177 -21.41 9.83 5.12
C ALA A 177 -21.89 9.90 3.66
N ARG A 178 -21.95 11.08 3.05
CA ARG A 178 -22.37 11.26 1.66
C ARG A 178 -21.32 10.63 0.72
N GLY A 179 -20.04 10.84 1.02
CA GLY A 179 -18.95 10.20 0.28
C GLY A 179 -19.05 8.67 0.33
N VAL A 180 -19.37 8.10 1.50
CA VAL A 180 -19.59 6.65 1.66
C VAL A 180 -20.74 6.19 0.78
N GLN A 181 -21.90 6.88 0.83
CA GLN A 181 -23.07 6.52 0.03
C GLN A 181 -22.80 6.56 -1.48
N LEU A 182 -21.99 7.51 -1.94
CA LEU A 182 -21.61 7.62 -3.36
C LEU A 182 -20.73 6.46 -3.80
N LEU A 183 -19.76 6.07 -2.98
CA LEU A 183 -18.84 4.97 -3.31
C LEU A 183 -19.49 3.59 -3.24
N VAL A 184 -20.41 3.36 -2.32
CA VAL A 184 -21.12 2.07 -2.19
C VAL A 184 -22.06 1.80 -3.37
N ARG A 185 -22.51 2.86 -4.07
CA ARG A 185 -23.38 2.74 -5.25
C ARG A 185 -22.61 2.46 -6.55
N LYS A 186 -21.29 2.51 -6.51
CA LYS A 186 -20.41 2.31 -7.65
C LYS A 186 -19.79 0.92 -7.68
#